data_3771739da0cfa29b1ce8753678b9fddb
#
_entry.id   3771739da0cfa29b1ce8753678b9fddb
#
_cell.length_a   1.000
_cell.length_b   1.000
_cell.length_c   1.000
_cell.angle_alpha   90.00
_cell.angle_beta   90.00
_cell.angle_gamma   90.00
#
_symmetry.space_group_name_H-M   'P 1'
#
loop_
_entity.id
_entity.type
_entity.pdbx_description
1 polymer ?
#
loop_
_entity_poly.entity_id
_entity_poly.type
_entity_poly.pdbx_seq_one_letter_code
_entity_poly.pdbx_strand_id
1 'polypeptide(L)'
;VYCVQNAPFTLMYASWMAGSRELAEITPEQSRRNAEVILAKVLSNRKPPYSIAGGLYDVLKASNGDFFKVTNDDIVYWMLQFGNKEGYDIFPASAATVASLKQALDAGIVSKDETVMLNITGAGMVTATSRGFEHVTPHLVLGTELSAEEVIASVDKLFR
;
A
#
# COMPACT_ATOMS: atom_id res chain seq x y z
N VAL A 1 16.09 -2.01 6.26
CA VAL A 1 14.65 -1.79 6.00
C VAL A 1 14.42 -1.77 4.50
N TYR A 2 13.40 -2.47 4.03
CA TYR A 2 13.02 -2.49 2.62
C TYR A 2 11.57 -2.00 2.48
N CYS A 3 11.32 -1.19 1.46
CA CYS A 3 10.01 -0.63 1.19
C CYS A 3 9.51 -1.00 -0.20
N VAL A 4 8.20 -0.94 -0.40
CA VAL A 4 7.59 -1.26 -1.68
C VAL A 4 6.47 -0.30 -2.03
N GLN A 5 6.32 0.01 -3.32
CA GLN A 5 5.16 0.70 -3.88
C GLN A 5 4.55 -0.08 -5.04
N ASN A 6 3.25 0.12 -5.26
CA ASN A 6 2.52 -0.49 -6.37
C ASN A 6 2.53 0.42 -7.59
N ALA A 7 3.12 -0.05 -8.68
CA ALA A 7 3.12 0.68 -9.95
C ALA A 7 1.70 0.78 -10.55
N PRO A 8 1.34 1.93 -11.15
CA PRO A 8 2.19 3.08 -11.48
C PRO A 8 2.33 4.17 -10.40
N PHE A 9 1.84 3.99 -9.18
CA PHE A 9 1.94 4.99 -8.10
C PHE A 9 3.25 4.82 -7.30
N THR A 10 4.38 5.34 -7.82
CA THR A 10 5.73 5.01 -7.34
C THR A 10 6.60 6.24 -7.03
N LEU A 11 6.04 7.27 -6.37
CA LEU A 11 6.74 8.53 -6.12
C LEU A 11 8.01 8.36 -5.28
N MET A 12 7.90 7.65 -4.15
CA MET A 12 9.04 7.44 -3.26
C MET A 12 10.10 6.54 -3.92
N TYR A 13 9.68 5.50 -4.64
CA TYR A 13 10.59 4.65 -5.41
C TYR A 13 11.36 5.47 -6.45
N ALA A 14 10.68 6.33 -7.22
CA ALA A 14 11.33 7.17 -8.22
C ALA A 14 12.34 8.12 -7.59
N SER A 15 12.00 8.76 -6.46
CA SER A 15 12.92 9.63 -5.71
C SER A 15 14.12 8.87 -5.18
N TRP A 16 13.91 7.67 -4.62
CA TRP A 16 14.98 6.82 -4.11
C TRP A 16 15.96 6.40 -5.21
N MET A 17 15.44 5.94 -6.35
CA MET A 17 16.28 5.55 -7.52
C MET A 17 17.07 6.73 -8.09
N ALA A 18 16.54 7.95 -7.98
CA ALA A 18 17.27 9.18 -8.34
C ALA A 18 18.29 9.64 -7.27
N GLY A 19 18.38 8.94 -6.14
CA GLY A 19 19.21 9.35 -5.00
C GLY A 19 18.75 10.64 -4.33
N SER A 20 17.51 11.08 -4.61
CA SER A 20 16.96 12.36 -4.15
C SER A 20 16.24 12.21 -2.82
N ARG A 21 16.50 13.14 -1.90
CA ARG A 21 15.67 13.34 -0.71
C ARG A 21 14.32 13.99 -1.07
N GLU A 22 14.31 14.82 -2.10
CA GLU A 22 13.09 15.47 -2.55
C GLU A 22 12.15 14.46 -3.21
N LEU A 23 10.87 14.55 -2.84
CA LEU A 23 9.86 13.67 -3.43
C LEU A 23 9.61 14.07 -4.89
N ALA A 24 9.57 13.08 -5.76
CA ALA A 24 9.23 13.29 -7.17
C ALA A 24 7.87 13.97 -7.32
N GLU A 25 7.81 14.93 -8.21
CA GLU A 25 6.56 15.66 -8.49
C GLU A 25 5.60 14.83 -9.33
N ILE A 26 4.33 15.00 -9.05
CA ILE A 26 3.24 14.41 -9.82
C ILE A 26 2.06 15.40 -9.88
N THR A 27 1.46 15.54 -11.05
CA THR A 27 0.27 16.40 -11.17
C THR A 27 -0.94 15.76 -10.47
N PRO A 28 -1.91 16.56 -10.01
CA PRO A 28 -3.15 16.04 -9.42
C PRO A 28 -3.87 15.05 -10.32
N GLU A 29 -3.94 15.32 -11.62
CA GLU A 29 -4.60 14.46 -12.62
C GLU A 29 -3.87 13.12 -12.79
N GLN A 30 -2.55 13.16 -12.88
CA GLN A 30 -1.72 11.96 -12.99
C GLN A 30 -1.80 11.13 -11.71
N SER A 31 -1.76 11.79 -10.56
CA SER A 31 -1.92 11.13 -9.25
C SER A 31 -3.26 10.40 -9.15
N ARG A 32 -4.35 11.04 -9.58
CA ARG A 32 -5.69 10.43 -9.56
C ARG A 32 -5.72 9.21 -10.47
N ARG A 33 -5.29 9.33 -11.73
CA ARG A 33 -5.22 8.21 -12.67
C ARG A 33 -4.40 7.05 -12.14
N ASN A 34 -3.23 7.31 -11.57
CA ASN A 34 -2.37 6.27 -11.01
C ASN A 34 -3.04 5.58 -9.81
N ALA A 35 -3.69 6.35 -8.93
CA ALA A 35 -4.41 5.80 -7.79
C ALA A 35 -5.63 4.96 -8.19
N GLU A 36 -6.28 5.28 -9.32
CA GLU A 36 -7.40 4.50 -9.86
C GLU A 36 -6.96 3.13 -10.40
N VAL A 37 -5.74 3.02 -10.89
CA VAL A 37 -5.22 1.79 -11.53
C VAL A 37 -4.65 0.80 -10.53
N ILE A 38 -3.93 1.25 -9.50
CA ILE A 38 -3.26 0.35 -8.56
C ILE A 38 -4.26 -0.47 -7.73
N LEU A 39 -3.91 -1.72 -7.41
CA LEU A 39 -4.70 -2.58 -6.52
C LEU A 39 -4.52 -2.21 -5.05
N ALA A 40 -3.30 -1.90 -4.65
CA ALA A 40 -2.98 -1.50 -3.28
C ALA A 40 -3.35 -0.03 -3.02
N LYS A 41 -4.64 0.31 -3.03
CA LYS A 41 -5.18 1.68 -2.91
C LYS A 41 -4.61 2.46 -1.73
N VAL A 42 -4.34 1.80 -0.62
CA VAL A 42 -3.75 2.41 0.59
C VAL A 42 -2.33 2.93 0.38
N LEU A 43 -1.64 2.52 -0.69
CA LEU A 43 -0.29 2.97 -1.03
C LEU A 43 -0.28 4.22 -1.93
N SER A 44 -1.39 4.96 -2.05
CA SER A 44 -1.54 6.11 -2.95
C SER A 44 -1.36 7.47 -2.29
N ASN A 45 -0.56 7.58 -1.23
CA ASN A 45 -0.30 8.86 -0.58
C ASN A 45 0.59 9.76 -1.46
N ARG A 46 0.10 10.97 -1.79
CA ARG A 46 0.84 11.97 -2.58
C ARG A 46 1.86 12.78 -1.79
N LYS A 47 1.71 12.82 -0.46
CA LYS A 47 2.59 13.57 0.45
C LYS A 47 3.05 12.67 1.59
N PRO A 48 3.76 11.57 1.28
CA PRO A 48 4.27 10.68 2.32
C PRO A 48 5.39 11.38 3.10
N PRO A 49 5.66 10.98 4.34
CA PRO A 49 6.75 11.51 5.16
C PRO A 49 8.12 10.96 4.68
N TYR A 50 8.43 11.15 3.40
CA TYR A 50 9.66 10.68 2.78
C TYR A 50 10.83 11.65 3.00
N SER A 51 10.63 12.93 2.69
CA SER A 51 11.67 13.97 2.64
C SER A 51 12.00 14.62 4.00
N ILE A 52 11.11 14.49 4.98
CA ILE A 52 11.28 15.13 6.28
C ILE A 52 12.45 14.54 7.06
N ALA A 53 13.04 15.33 7.97
CA ALA A 53 14.10 14.86 8.85
C ALA A 53 13.61 13.67 9.71
N GLY A 54 14.37 12.58 9.74
CA GLY A 54 13.97 11.32 10.38
C GLY A 54 12.88 10.54 9.60
N GLY A 55 12.50 11.00 8.41
CA GLY A 55 11.52 10.35 7.55
C GLY A 55 12.09 9.13 6.82
N LEU A 56 11.32 8.62 5.86
CA LEU A 56 11.64 7.35 5.21
C LEU A 56 12.99 7.36 4.48
N TYR A 57 13.36 8.47 3.86
CA TYR A 57 14.66 8.61 3.22
C TYR A 57 15.81 8.35 4.19
N ASP A 58 15.76 8.97 5.39
CA ASP A 58 16.79 8.79 6.41
C ASP A 58 16.81 7.38 6.97
N VAL A 59 15.64 6.78 7.21
CA VAL A 59 15.54 5.39 7.69
C VAL A 59 16.15 4.41 6.70
N LEU A 60 15.87 4.55 5.40
CA LEU A 60 16.47 3.70 4.37
C LEU A 60 17.98 3.88 4.30
N LYS A 61 18.49 5.11 4.34
CA LYS A 61 19.93 5.38 4.38
C LYS A 61 20.60 4.77 5.61
N ALA A 62 20.03 4.98 6.79
CA ALA A 62 20.60 4.50 8.06
C ALA A 62 20.58 2.97 8.18
N SER A 63 19.61 2.29 7.58
CA SER A 63 19.48 0.83 7.61
C SER A 63 20.17 0.13 6.44
N ASN A 64 20.88 0.84 5.56
CA ASN A 64 21.35 0.32 4.28
C ASN A 64 20.23 -0.41 3.52
N GLY A 65 19.05 0.19 3.55
CA GLY A 65 17.84 -0.35 2.97
C GLY A 65 17.67 -0.04 1.49
N ASP A 66 16.58 -0.51 0.92
CA ASP A 66 16.28 -0.28 -0.48
C ASP A 66 14.77 -0.13 -0.72
N PHE A 67 14.41 0.21 -1.95
CA PHE A 67 13.04 0.42 -2.36
C PHE A 67 12.68 -0.44 -3.56
N PHE A 68 11.53 -1.12 -3.49
CA PHE A 68 11.01 -1.95 -4.58
C PHE A 68 9.74 -1.34 -5.19
N LYS A 69 9.44 -1.76 -6.41
CA LYS A 69 8.14 -1.54 -7.04
C LYS A 69 7.61 -2.86 -7.58
N VAL A 70 6.30 -3.04 -7.45
CA VAL A 70 5.60 -4.23 -7.93
C VAL A 70 4.42 -3.83 -8.81
N THR A 71 4.04 -4.68 -9.74
CA THR A 71 2.88 -4.51 -10.61
C THR A 71 1.61 -5.03 -9.94
N ASN A 72 0.44 -4.76 -10.55
CA ASN A 72 -0.81 -5.38 -10.12
C ASN A 72 -0.78 -6.90 -10.32
N ASP A 73 -0.15 -7.38 -11.38
CA ASP A 73 -0.04 -8.81 -11.66
C ASP A 73 0.82 -9.52 -10.60
N ASP A 74 1.93 -8.91 -10.17
CA ASP A 74 2.72 -9.42 -9.05
C ASP A 74 1.87 -9.54 -7.78
N ILE A 75 1.07 -8.51 -7.49
CA ILE A 75 0.20 -8.48 -6.31
C ILE A 75 -0.82 -9.62 -6.38
N VAL A 76 -1.54 -9.77 -7.49
CA VAL A 76 -2.54 -10.84 -7.67
C VAL A 76 -1.89 -12.20 -7.52
N TYR A 77 -0.76 -12.41 -8.17
CA TYR A 77 -0.02 -13.67 -8.07
C TYR A 77 0.34 -14.00 -6.62
N TRP A 78 0.90 -13.04 -5.88
CA TRP A 78 1.32 -13.28 -4.50
C TRP A 78 0.17 -13.34 -3.51
N MET A 79 -0.97 -12.69 -3.75
CA MET A 79 -2.19 -12.94 -2.97
C MET A 79 -2.62 -14.40 -3.07
N LEU A 80 -2.65 -14.97 -4.30
CA LEU A 80 -3.01 -16.35 -4.53
C LEU A 80 -1.99 -17.34 -3.92
N GLN A 81 -0.68 -17.08 -4.14
CA GLN A 81 0.36 -17.97 -3.61
C GLN A 81 0.38 -17.98 -2.07
N PHE A 82 0.21 -16.81 -1.45
CA PHE A 82 0.17 -16.70 0.01
C PHE A 82 -1.07 -17.44 0.56
N GLY A 83 -2.24 -17.20 0.01
CA GLY A 83 -3.47 -17.89 0.40
C GLY A 83 -3.36 -19.41 0.30
N ASN A 84 -2.78 -19.91 -0.81
CA ASN A 84 -2.60 -21.34 -1.03
C ASN A 84 -1.59 -21.99 -0.07
N LYS A 85 -0.57 -21.27 0.36
CA LYS A 85 0.51 -21.81 1.20
C LYS A 85 0.23 -21.66 2.70
N GLU A 86 -0.30 -20.50 3.08
CA GLU A 86 -0.49 -20.11 4.49
C GLU A 86 -1.93 -20.30 4.97
N GLY A 87 -2.89 -20.54 4.06
CA GLY A 87 -4.29 -20.73 4.40
C GLY A 87 -5.04 -19.44 4.76
N TYR A 88 -4.46 -18.27 4.46
CA TYR A 88 -5.06 -16.95 4.72
C TYR A 88 -5.02 -16.09 3.47
N ASP A 89 -6.11 -15.36 3.24
CA ASP A 89 -6.14 -14.28 2.27
C ASP A 89 -5.45 -13.03 2.84
N ILE A 90 -4.69 -12.33 2.01
CA ILE A 90 -4.01 -11.08 2.37
C ILE A 90 -4.44 -9.95 1.44
N PHE A 91 -4.38 -8.72 1.97
CA PHE A 91 -4.71 -7.54 1.16
C PHE A 91 -3.61 -7.21 0.13
N PRO A 92 -3.96 -6.46 -0.92
CA PRO A 92 -3.01 -6.08 -1.97
C PRO A 92 -1.72 -5.44 -1.46
N ALA A 93 -1.79 -4.57 -0.45
CA ALA A 93 -0.60 -3.95 0.15
C ALA A 93 0.32 -4.97 0.83
N SER A 94 -0.26 -5.97 1.51
CA SER A 94 0.50 -7.07 2.12
C SER A 94 1.13 -7.98 1.06
N ALA A 95 0.40 -8.26 -0.03
CA ALA A 95 0.94 -9.03 -1.15
C ALA A 95 2.08 -8.31 -1.87
N ALA A 96 2.02 -6.98 -1.95
CA ALA A 96 3.14 -6.18 -2.47
C ALA A 96 4.43 -6.41 -1.65
N THR A 97 4.31 -6.57 -0.32
CA THR A 97 5.45 -6.87 0.56
C THR A 97 6.02 -8.26 0.27
N VAL A 98 5.17 -9.26 0.05
CA VAL A 98 5.62 -10.62 -0.32
C VAL A 98 6.31 -10.61 -1.69
N ALA A 99 5.72 -9.91 -2.68
CA ALA A 99 6.31 -9.76 -4.01
C ALA A 99 7.70 -9.09 -3.94
N SER A 100 7.86 -8.04 -3.11
CA SER A 100 9.14 -7.36 -2.95
C SER A 100 10.21 -8.25 -2.31
N LEU A 101 9.85 -9.11 -1.36
CA LEU A 101 10.78 -10.12 -0.83
C LEU A 101 11.27 -11.07 -1.92
N LYS A 102 10.37 -11.52 -2.79
CA LYS A 102 10.79 -12.37 -3.93
C LYS A 102 11.77 -11.64 -4.84
N GLN A 103 11.52 -10.37 -5.18
CA GLN A 103 12.45 -9.57 -5.96
C GLN A 103 13.81 -9.42 -5.27
N ALA A 104 13.82 -9.17 -3.95
CA ALA A 104 15.05 -9.06 -3.16
C ALA A 104 15.86 -10.36 -3.14
N LEU A 105 15.20 -11.51 -3.02
CA LEU A 105 15.84 -12.84 -3.09
C LEU A 105 16.40 -13.13 -4.48
N ASP A 106 15.65 -12.83 -5.54
CA ASP A 106 16.10 -13.06 -6.92
C ASP A 106 17.28 -12.17 -7.31
N ALA A 107 17.31 -10.95 -6.76
CA ALA A 107 18.42 -10.02 -6.94
C ALA A 107 19.64 -10.30 -6.04
N GLY A 108 19.56 -11.27 -5.13
CA GLY A 108 20.62 -11.58 -4.17
C GLY A 108 20.84 -10.49 -3.11
N ILE A 109 19.85 -9.57 -2.94
CA ILE A 109 19.90 -8.51 -1.92
C ILE A 109 19.64 -9.10 -0.54
N VAL A 110 18.80 -10.12 -0.47
CA VAL A 110 18.49 -10.90 0.73
C VAL A 110 18.89 -12.36 0.48
N SER A 111 19.63 -12.95 1.41
CA SER A 111 19.98 -14.37 1.36
C SER A 111 18.84 -15.24 1.86
N LYS A 112 18.76 -16.48 1.37
CA LYS A 112 17.82 -17.48 1.87
C LYS A 112 18.07 -17.89 3.32
N ASP A 113 19.28 -17.67 3.81
CA ASP A 113 19.70 -18.02 5.17
C ASP A 113 19.46 -16.87 6.16
N GLU A 114 19.00 -15.70 5.67
CA GLU A 114 18.68 -14.58 6.54
C GLU A 114 17.30 -14.71 7.17
N THR A 115 17.17 -14.24 8.41
CA THR A 115 15.86 -14.10 9.06
C THR A 115 15.18 -12.83 8.55
N VAL A 116 14.04 -12.99 7.88
CA VAL A 116 13.28 -11.89 7.31
C VAL A 116 11.97 -11.71 8.05
N MET A 117 11.68 -10.47 8.47
CA MET A 117 10.38 -10.09 8.98
C MET A 117 9.57 -9.38 7.89
N LEU A 118 8.44 -9.96 7.51
CA LEU A 118 7.45 -9.32 6.64
C LEU A 118 6.35 -8.66 7.46
N ASN A 119 6.05 -7.41 7.15
CA ASN A 119 4.97 -6.69 7.80
C ASN A 119 3.65 -6.89 7.03
N ILE A 120 2.87 -7.88 7.42
CA ILE A 120 1.55 -8.21 6.85
C ILE A 120 0.49 -7.45 7.64
N THR A 121 0.13 -6.24 7.19
CA THR A 121 -0.74 -5.32 7.90
C THR A 121 -2.23 -5.49 7.62
N GLY A 122 -2.60 -6.29 6.61
CA GLY A 122 -4.00 -6.51 6.25
C GLY A 122 -4.20 -7.89 5.65
N ALA A 123 -5.12 -8.66 6.25
CA ALA A 123 -5.39 -10.03 5.86
C ALA A 123 -6.80 -10.46 6.33
N GLY A 124 -7.27 -11.58 5.82
CA GLY A 124 -8.34 -12.34 6.42
C GLY A 124 -9.76 -11.87 6.13
N MET A 125 -10.01 -11.03 5.12
CA MET A 125 -11.37 -10.60 4.74
C MET A 125 -12.24 -11.79 4.32
N VAL A 126 -11.74 -12.60 3.39
CA VAL A 126 -12.47 -13.80 2.90
C VAL A 126 -12.56 -14.82 4.02
N THR A 127 -11.46 -15.03 4.76
CA THR A 127 -11.42 -15.94 5.89
C THR A 127 -12.38 -15.51 7.00
N ALA A 128 -12.46 -14.21 7.33
CA ALA A 128 -13.39 -13.70 8.32
C ALA A 128 -14.86 -13.94 7.88
N THR A 129 -15.21 -13.60 6.64
CA THR A 129 -16.55 -13.83 6.10
C THR A 129 -16.93 -15.31 6.15
N SER A 130 -16.01 -16.20 5.76
CA SER A 130 -16.25 -17.67 5.80
C SER A 130 -16.46 -18.21 7.22
N ARG A 131 -15.99 -17.49 8.24
CA ARG A 131 -16.18 -17.81 9.67
C ARG A 131 -17.41 -17.12 10.28
N GLY A 132 -18.23 -16.48 9.47
CA GLY A 132 -19.48 -15.84 9.90
C GLY A 132 -19.32 -14.43 10.47
N PHE A 133 -18.16 -13.77 10.25
CA PHE A 133 -18.04 -12.35 10.55
C PHE A 133 -18.73 -11.53 9.47
N GLU A 134 -19.69 -10.72 9.86
CA GLU A 134 -20.41 -9.84 8.95
C GLU A 134 -19.72 -8.49 8.85
N HIS A 135 -19.69 -7.95 7.63
CA HIS A 135 -19.28 -6.57 7.41
C HIS A 135 -20.36 -5.62 7.93
N VAL A 136 -19.95 -4.70 8.80
CA VAL A 136 -20.83 -3.60 9.19
C VAL A 136 -20.97 -2.67 7.98
N THR A 137 -22.22 -2.53 7.51
CA THR A 137 -22.54 -1.55 6.48
C THR A 137 -22.64 -0.17 7.12
N PRO A 138 -21.91 0.84 6.61
CA PRO A 138 -22.03 2.20 7.14
C PRO A 138 -23.45 2.71 6.94
N HIS A 139 -24.01 3.40 7.95
CA HIS A 139 -25.34 3.99 7.87
C HIS A 139 -25.45 5.10 6.84
N LEU A 140 -24.31 5.73 6.53
CA LEU A 140 -24.24 6.81 5.55
C LEU A 140 -22.88 6.75 4.83
N VAL A 141 -22.91 6.86 3.51
CA VAL A 141 -21.73 7.03 2.66
C VAL A 141 -21.89 8.36 1.94
N LEU A 142 -20.93 9.25 2.12
CA LEU A 142 -20.92 10.58 1.52
C LEU A 142 -19.89 10.65 0.38
N GLY A 143 -20.26 11.31 -0.72
CA GLY A 143 -19.34 11.62 -1.80
C GLY A 143 -18.33 12.70 -1.37
N THR A 144 -17.16 12.70 -2.00
CA THR A 144 -16.09 13.65 -1.71
C THR A 144 -16.32 15.06 -2.29
N GLU A 145 -17.32 15.21 -3.15
CA GLU A 145 -17.71 16.46 -3.84
C GLU A 145 -18.79 17.25 -3.10
N LEU A 146 -19.30 16.76 -1.99
CA LEU A 146 -20.34 17.45 -1.24
C LEU A 146 -19.81 18.67 -0.51
N SER A 147 -20.61 19.75 -0.47
CA SER A 147 -20.35 20.92 0.36
C SER A 147 -20.50 20.60 1.85
N ALA A 148 -19.97 21.44 2.72
CA ALA A 148 -20.10 21.28 4.17
C ALA A 148 -21.58 21.24 4.61
N GLU A 149 -22.42 22.09 4.01
CA GLU A 149 -23.85 22.17 4.30
C GLU A 149 -24.59 20.87 3.92
N GLU A 150 -24.26 20.28 2.76
CA GLU A 150 -24.82 19.01 2.30
C GLU A 150 -24.38 17.85 3.20
N VAL A 151 -23.13 17.85 3.66
CA VAL A 151 -22.63 16.86 4.64
C VAL A 151 -23.40 16.98 5.94
N ILE A 152 -23.54 18.17 6.51
CA ILE A 152 -24.28 18.43 7.76
C ILE A 152 -25.74 17.97 7.60
N ALA A 153 -26.41 18.38 6.52
CA ALA A 153 -27.81 18.00 6.28
C ALA A 153 -27.99 16.48 6.12
N SER A 154 -27.01 15.79 5.58
CA SER A 154 -27.05 14.33 5.43
C SER A 154 -26.84 13.61 6.76
N VAL A 155 -25.94 14.11 7.60
CA VAL A 155 -25.69 13.58 8.94
C VAL A 155 -26.89 13.83 9.85
N ASP A 156 -27.47 15.03 9.82
CA ASP A 156 -28.66 15.37 10.64
C ASP A 156 -29.85 14.44 10.39
N LYS A 157 -30.00 13.92 9.17
CA LYS A 157 -31.07 12.94 8.85
C LYS A 157 -30.91 11.60 9.54
N LEU A 158 -29.69 11.25 9.97
CA LEU A 158 -29.46 10.00 10.70
C LEU A 158 -29.97 10.02 12.15
N PHE A 159 -30.15 11.23 12.70
CA PHE A 159 -30.49 11.43 14.12
C PHE A 159 -31.91 11.97 14.33
N ARG A 160 -32.70 12.04 13.27
CA ARG A 160 -34.13 12.38 13.28
C ARG A 160 -34.99 11.16 13.05
#